data_ba4b4f7dbaa26af3dad10e2cb1ee5c03
#
_entry.id   ba4b4f7dbaa26af3dad10e2cb1ee5c03
#
_cell.length_a   1.000
_cell.length_b   1.000
_cell.length_c   1.000
_cell.angle_alpha   90.00
_cell.angle_beta   90.00
_cell.angle_gamma   90.00
#
_symmetry.space_group_name_H-M   'P 1'
#
loop_
_entity.id
_entity.type
_entity.pdbx_description
1 polymer ?
#
loop_
_entity_poly.entity_id
_entity_poly.type
_entity_poly.pdbx_seq_one_letter_code
_entity_poly.pdbx_strand_id
1 'polypeptide(L)'
;MRRRWGVSVGLLAVVSLVGCRGAPPPLPPVPASSGSILVTPVVSAPAPAGPSDQTLIDRVVAVVNSEVIMMSELQEAVLLYRREAREAVPDDLTELQKKMLNRLVDGRLQVQEARRENITVTDEELQAEVDEFIRRNGGDRARIERQLRAQGLTWEAIRREIKDQLLVRKIRGRRISRRASLTEAELDAYIAANRGKFEASLKYHPRHIAVLADPPDQPAAWERARQEIETIRVRLREGADLAELARLHSKDGSAAAGGDLGWLNRGELQPRFEESILRLGKGEVTAPIKSEVGYHLFQMEEREELTAEMLAQLRQQARDILLQQKAQERFDEWVDELRRRALIAVRL
;
A
#
# COMPACT_ATOMS: atom_id res chain seq x y z
N MET A 1 16.71 36.53 -47.77
CA MET A 1 17.44 35.62 -46.87
C MET A 1 16.43 34.93 -45.95
N ARG A 2 16.30 33.62 -46.10
CA ARG A 2 15.29 32.78 -45.41
C ARG A 2 15.81 32.40 -44.05
N ARG A 3 15.03 32.56 -42.96
CA ARG A 3 15.17 31.82 -41.73
C ARG A 3 13.82 31.24 -41.32
N ARG A 4 13.79 29.91 -41.34
CA ARG A 4 12.69 29.07 -40.89
C ARG A 4 12.66 29.08 -39.36
N TRP A 5 11.51 29.29 -38.75
CA TRP A 5 11.22 29.04 -37.36
C TRP A 5 10.24 27.87 -37.27
N GLY A 6 10.69 26.83 -36.57
CA GLY A 6 9.92 25.63 -36.36
C GLY A 6 8.81 25.89 -35.32
N VAL A 7 7.64 25.42 -35.66
CA VAL A 7 6.44 25.44 -34.81
C VAL A 7 6.53 24.21 -33.91
N SER A 8 6.75 24.41 -32.61
CA SER A 8 6.55 23.35 -31.58
C SER A 8 5.06 23.26 -31.29
N VAL A 9 4.45 22.16 -31.67
CA VAL A 9 3.09 21.78 -31.29
C VAL A 9 3.09 21.34 -29.85
N GLY A 10 2.64 22.21 -28.95
CA GLY A 10 2.33 21.85 -27.56
C GLY A 10 1.03 21.04 -27.51
N LEU A 11 1.15 19.80 -27.08
CA LEU A 11 0.02 18.93 -26.83
C LEU A 11 -0.67 19.38 -25.53
N LEU A 12 -1.81 20.09 -25.68
CA LEU A 12 -2.71 20.42 -24.56
C LEU A 12 -3.43 19.12 -24.15
N ALA A 13 -3.00 18.53 -23.04
CA ALA A 13 -3.77 17.49 -22.37
C ALA A 13 -4.99 18.13 -21.70
N VAL A 14 -6.16 17.94 -22.31
CA VAL A 14 -7.45 18.24 -21.68
C VAL A 14 -7.67 17.22 -20.57
N VAL A 15 -7.41 17.64 -19.32
CA VAL A 15 -7.82 16.88 -18.13
C VAL A 15 -9.33 17.09 -17.97
N SER A 16 -10.10 16.10 -18.39
CA SER A 16 -11.53 16.01 -18.07
C SER A 16 -11.66 15.73 -16.58
N LEU A 17 -12.04 16.74 -15.82
CA LEU A 17 -12.51 16.62 -14.45
C LEU A 17 -13.84 15.84 -14.42
N VAL A 18 -13.75 14.51 -14.39
CA VAL A 18 -14.86 13.68 -13.96
C VAL A 18 -14.84 13.72 -12.43
N GLY A 19 -15.89 14.31 -11.85
CA GLY A 19 -16.06 14.40 -10.40
C GLY A 19 -16.06 13.02 -9.76
N CYS A 20 -14.96 12.66 -9.15
CA CYS A 20 -14.88 11.50 -8.27
C CYS A 20 -15.62 11.83 -6.98
N ARG A 21 -16.83 11.26 -6.81
CA ARG A 21 -17.42 11.07 -5.48
C ARG A 21 -16.38 10.37 -4.64
N GLY A 22 -16.03 10.99 -3.49
CA GLY A 22 -14.95 10.54 -2.63
C GLY A 22 -15.09 9.08 -2.21
N ALA A 23 -14.21 8.23 -2.70
CA ALA A 23 -14.00 6.92 -2.13
C ALA A 23 -13.22 7.09 -0.82
N PRO A 24 -13.51 6.30 0.23
CA PRO A 24 -12.72 6.32 1.45
C PRO A 24 -11.24 5.99 1.12
N PRO A 25 -10.28 6.53 1.87
CA PRO A 25 -8.87 6.28 1.63
C PRO A 25 -8.57 4.79 1.71
N PRO A 26 -7.69 4.28 0.86
CA PRO A 26 -7.27 2.89 0.90
C PRO A 26 -6.61 2.59 2.24
N LEU A 27 -7.02 1.51 2.86
CA LEU A 27 -6.33 0.95 4.02
C LEU A 27 -4.89 0.60 3.62
N PRO A 28 -3.91 0.66 4.54
CA PRO A 28 -2.51 0.42 4.21
C PRO A 28 -2.34 -0.95 3.54
N PRO A 29 -1.52 -1.05 2.48
CA PRO A 29 -1.34 -2.29 1.74
C PRO A 29 -0.75 -3.38 2.63
N VAL A 30 -1.44 -4.50 2.70
CA VAL A 30 -0.87 -5.73 3.27
C VAL A 30 0.14 -6.26 2.24
N PRO A 31 1.35 -6.67 2.62
CA PRO A 31 2.33 -7.15 1.68
C PRO A 31 1.82 -8.40 0.96
N ALA A 32 1.49 -8.25 -0.30
CA ALA A 32 1.11 -9.36 -1.16
C ALA A 32 2.35 -10.20 -1.46
N SER A 33 2.45 -11.39 -0.88
CA SER A 33 3.41 -12.41 -1.29
C SER A 33 2.93 -13.10 -2.57
N SER A 34 2.97 -12.40 -3.69
CA SER A 34 2.76 -12.99 -5.01
C SER A 34 4.09 -13.04 -5.73
N GLY A 35 4.79 -14.17 -5.61
CA GLY A 35 5.99 -14.46 -6.38
C GLY A 35 5.64 -14.59 -7.87
N SER A 36 5.73 -13.49 -8.60
CA SER A 36 5.72 -13.51 -10.06
C SER A 36 7.15 -13.45 -10.57
N ILE A 37 7.60 -14.51 -11.22
CA ILE A 37 8.89 -14.55 -11.92
C ILE A 37 8.75 -13.71 -13.18
N LEU A 38 9.20 -12.45 -13.13
CA LEU A 38 9.32 -11.60 -14.32
C LEU A 38 10.76 -11.68 -14.85
N VAL A 39 10.92 -12.21 -16.03
CA VAL A 39 12.21 -12.16 -16.76
C VAL A 39 12.27 -10.84 -17.52
N THR A 40 13.05 -9.85 -17.02
CA THR A 40 13.30 -8.60 -17.74
C THR A 40 14.62 -8.67 -18.53
N PRO A 41 14.77 -7.98 -19.67
CA PRO A 41 15.99 -8.03 -20.47
C PRO A 41 17.19 -7.42 -19.74
N VAL A 42 18.26 -8.18 -19.64
CA VAL A 42 19.56 -7.72 -19.11
C VAL A 42 20.31 -6.97 -20.18
N VAL A 43 20.69 -5.73 -19.87
CA VAL A 43 21.70 -4.99 -20.62
C VAL A 43 23.05 -5.70 -20.41
N SER A 44 23.74 -6.01 -21.52
CA SER A 44 25.00 -6.73 -21.55
C SER A 44 26.07 -6.05 -20.71
N ALA A 45 26.57 -6.73 -19.69
CA ALA A 45 27.88 -6.46 -19.09
C ALA A 45 28.97 -7.21 -19.86
N PRO A 46 30.22 -6.70 -19.90
CA PRO A 46 31.29 -7.29 -20.69
C PRO A 46 31.66 -8.69 -20.19
N ALA A 47 31.96 -9.58 -21.12
CA ALA A 47 32.30 -10.96 -20.85
C ALA A 47 33.57 -11.08 -19.97
N PRO A 48 33.57 -11.93 -18.95
CA PRO A 48 34.79 -12.35 -18.29
C PRO A 48 35.56 -13.39 -19.15
N ALA A 49 36.85 -13.24 -19.14
CA ALA A 49 37.81 -14.05 -19.87
C ALA A 49 37.84 -15.52 -19.42
N GLY A 50 37.91 -16.41 -20.40
CA GLY A 50 38.54 -17.72 -20.38
C GLY A 50 37.93 -18.84 -19.53
N PRO A 51 37.87 -20.08 -20.05
CA PRO A 51 37.37 -21.22 -19.31
C PRO A 51 38.42 -21.69 -18.28
N SER A 52 38.20 -21.41 -17.02
CA SER A 52 38.79 -22.24 -15.97
C SER A 52 37.89 -23.47 -15.82
N ASP A 53 38.41 -24.61 -16.24
CA ASP A 53 37.82 -25.94 -16.06
C ASP A 53 37.88 -26.32 -14.57
N GLN A 54 37.07 -25.64 -13.77
CA GLN A 54 36.74 -26.04 -12.42
C GLN A 54 35.31 -26.56 -12.47
N THR A 55 35.16 -27.88 -12.48
CA THR A 55 33.92 -28.57 -12.17
C THR A 55 33.51 -28.10 -10.79
N LEU A 56 32.71 -27.03 -10.70
CA LEU A 56 32.13 -26.55 -9.46
C LEU A 56 31.16 -27.62 -8.99
N ILE A 57 31.65 -28.46 -8.06
CA ILE A 57 30.78 -29.42 -7.37
C ILE A 57 29.81 -28.59 -6.53
N ASP A 58 28.54 -28.61 -6.92
CA ASP A 58 27.49 -27.88 -6.20
C ASP A 58 27.36 -28.46 -4.79
N ARG A 59 27.25 -27.57 -3.79
CA ARG A 59 27.27 -27.94 -2.38
C ARG A 59 25.85 -28.05 -1.85
N VAL A 60 25.55 -29.12 -1.09
CA VAL A 60 24.28 -29.26 -0.34
C VAL A 60 24.27 -28.26 0.82
N VAL A 61 23.29 -27.38 0.86
CA VAL A 61 23.09 -26.38 1.91
C VAL A 61 21.98 -26.74 2.90
N ALA A 62 21.04 -27.59 2.49
CA ALA A 62 20.09 -28.19 3.41
C ALA A 62 19.57 -29.54 2.90
N VAL A 63 19.11 -30.35 3.84
CA VAL A 63 18.37 -31.59 3.58
C VAL A 63 17.00 -31.46 4.22
N VAL A 64 15.94 -31.70 3.46
CA VAL A 64 14.55 -31.62 3.91
C VAL A 64 13.89 -32.97 3.65
N ASN A 65 13.77 -33.79 4.70
CA ASN A 65 13.41 -35.20 4.62
C ASN A 65 14.37 -35.98 3.68
N SER A 66 13.89 -36.40 2.51
CA SER A 66 14.67 -37.11 1.49
C SER A 66 15.17 -36.22 0.34
N GLU A 67 14.88 -34.93 0.35
CA GLU A 67 15.26 -34.01 -0.72
C GLU A 67 16.37 -33.05 -0.27
N VAL A 68 17.27 -32.70 -1.19
CA VAL A 68 18.37 -31.77 -0.93
C VAL A 68 18.07 -30.40 -1.54
N ILE A 69 18.63 -29.38 -0.91
CA ILE A 69 18.70 -27.99 -1.46
C ILE A 69 20.16 -27.70 -1.72
N MET A 70 20.47 -27.29 -2.94
CA MET A 70 21.84 -27.02 -3.38
C MET A 70 22.20 -25.53 -3.21
N MET A 71 23.49 -25.21 -3.15
CA MET A 71 23.97 -23.84 -3.05
C MET A 71 23.57 -23.01 -4.29
N SER A 72 23.58 -23.62 -5.47
CA SER A 72 23.10 -22.98 -6.70
C SER A 72 21.64 -22.51 -6.59
N GLU A 73 20.74 -23.35 -6.05
CA GLU A 73 19.33 -22.99 -5.83
C GLU A 73 19.20 -21.82 -4.83
N LEU A 74 20.01 -21.81 -3.79
CA LEU A 74 20.04 -20.72 -2.81
C LEU A 74 20.52 -19.40 -3.43
N GLN A 75 21.59 -19.45 -4.22
CA GLN A 75 22.14 -18.27 -4.90
C GLN A 75 21.12 -17.70 -5.90
N GLU A 76 20.45 -18.56 -6.66
CA GLU A 76 19.38 -18.16 -7.57
C GLU A 76 18.23 -17.48 -6.82
N ALA A 77 17.77 -18.05 -5.73
CA ALA A 77 16.71 -17.46 -4.89
C ALA A 77 17.10 -16.09 -4.32
N VAL A 78 18.36 -15.91 -3.92
CA VAL A 78 18.89 -14.62 -3.46
C VAL A 78 18.93 -13.60 -4.60
N LEU A 79 19.38 -13.99 -5.80
CA LEU A 79 19.44 -13.11 -6.96
C LEU A 79 18.02 -12.64 -7.38
N LEU A 80 17.08 -13.57 -7.45
CA LEU A 80 15.68 -13.26 -7.76
C LEU A 80 15.07 -12.31 -6.73
N TYR A 81 15.27 -12.57 -5.44
CA TYR A 81 14.78 -11.69 -4.38
C TYR A 81 15.35 -10.27 -4.48
N ARG A 82 16.66 -10.12 -4.72
CA ARG A 82 17.31 -8.80 -4.88
C ARG A 82 16.75 -8.01 -6.05
N ARG A 83 16.38 -8.70 -7.11
CA ARG A 83 15.82 -8.09 -8.32
C ARG A 83 14.37 -7.62 -8.11
N GLU A 84 13.59 -8.35 -7.32
CA GLU A 84 12.18 -8.05 -7.05
C GLU A 84 12.00 -7.06 -5.89
N ALA A 85 12.94 -7.03 -4.94
CA ALA A 85 12.87 -6.16 -3.79
C ALA A 85 12.99 -4.69 -4.21
N ARG A 86 11.89 -3.95 -4.08
CA ARG A 86 11.86 -2.49 -4.21
C ARG A 86 12.40 -1.78 -2.97
N GLU A 87 12.58 -2.50 -1.88
CA GLU A 87 13.13 -2.03 -0.62
C GLU A 87 14.63 -2.31 -0.53
N ALA A 88 15.33 -1.55 0.32
CA ALA A 88 16.74 -1.78 0.59
C ALA A 88 16.96 -3.23 1.06
N VAL A 89 17.66 -3.99 0.24
CA VAL A 89 18.07 -5.36 0.60
C VAL A 89 19.06 -5.24 1.76
N PRO A 90 18.94 -6.03 2.83
CA PRO A 90 19.93 -6.03 3.91
C PRO A 90 21.35 -6.20 3.36
N ASP A 91 22.26 -5.37 3.83
CA ASP A 91 23.68 -5.47 3.46
C ASP A 91 24.31 -6.77 3.95
N ASP A 92 23.70 -7.40 4.96
CA ASP A 92 24.11 -8.71 5.47
C ASP A 92 23.61 -9.83 4.56
N LEU A 93 24.50 -10.26 3.68
CA LEU A 93 24.32 -11.40 2.77
C LEU A 93 23.94 -12.69 3.53
N THR A 94 24.46 -12.88 4.73
CA THR A 94 24.25 -14.08 5.55
C THR A 94 22.80 -14.19 6.01
N GLU A 95 22.23 -13.08 6.51
CA GLU A 95 20.81 -13.05 6.91
C GLU A 95 19.86 -13.21 5.72
N LEU A 96 20.20 -12.61 4.57
CA LEU A 96 19.43 -12.80 3.35
C LEU A 96 19.47 -14.25 2.87
N GLN A 97 20.64 -14.90 2.90
CA GLN A 97 20.79 -16.31 2.55
C GLN A 97 19.97 -17.21 3.47
N LYS A 98 20.00 -16.98 4.79
CA LYS A 98 19.17 -17.70 5.76
C LYS A 98 17.67 -17.54 5.48
N LYS A 99 17.24 -16.30 5.19
CA LYS A 99 15.84 -16.00 4.83
C LYS A 99 15.41 -16.75 3.57
N MET A 100 16.25 -16.74 2.53
CA MET A 100 15.96 -17.45 1.27
C MET A 100 16.00 -18.97 1.45
N LEU A 101 16.95 -19.49 2.22
CA LEU A 101 17.01 -20.91 2.54
C LEU A 101 15.75 -21.38 3.28
N ASN A 102 15.27 -20.62 4.26
CA ASN A 102 14.02 -20.92 4.95
C ASN A 102 12.83 -20.96 3.99
N ARG A 103 12.74 -20.04 3.02
CA ARG A 103 11.70 -20.06 1.99
C ARG A 103 11.79 -21.31 1.09
N LEU A 104 13.00 -21.72 0.70
CA LEU A 104 13.20 -22.93 -0.08
C LEU A 104 12.79 -24.18 0.71
N VAL A 105 13.15 -24.25 1.99
CA VAL A 105 12.73 -25.33 2.90
C VAL A 105 11.20 -25.40 2.97
N ASP A 106 10.53 -24.27 3.21
CA ASP A 106 9.07 -24.21 3.29
C ASP A 106 8.40 -24.62 1.97
N GLY A 107 8.94 -24.20 0.84
CA GLY A 107 8.49 -24.62 -0.49
C GLY A 107 8.59 -26.12 -0.68
N ARG A 108 9.74 -26.73 -0.32
CA ARG A 108 9.92 -28.20 -0.39
C ARG A 108 8.91 -28.95 0.47
N LEU A 109 8.71 -28.50 1.71
CA LEU A 109 7.74 -29.13 2.63
C LEU A 109 6.31 -29.08 2.07
N GLN A 110 5.90 -27.94 1.49
CA GLN A 110 4.58 -27.79 0.88
C GLN A 110 4.38 -28.72 -0.33
N VAL A 111 5.39 -28.83 -1.20
CA VAL A 111 5.36 -29.74 -2.35
C VAL A 111 5.29 -31.20 -1.90
N GLN A 112 6.09 -31.61 -0.90
CA GLN A 112 6.05 -32.95 -0.32
C GLN A 112 4.69 -33.25 0.28
N GLU A 113 4.08 -32.31 0.99
CA GLU A 113 2.75 -32.49 1.56
C GLU A 113 1.67 -32.59 0.47
N ALA A 114 1.77 -31.79 -0.60
CA ALA A 114 0.86 -31.90 -1.73
C ALA A 114 0.92 -33.30 -2.38
N ARG A 115 2.13 -33.82 -2.57
CA ARG A 115 2.34 -35.18 -3.10
C ARG A 115 1.80 -36.24 -2.14
N ARG A 116 2.01 -36.08 -0.82
CA ARG A 116 1.48 -36.98 0.21
C ARG A 116 -0.05 -37.03 0.23
N GLU A 117 -0.70 -35.89 -0.02
CA GLU A 117 -2.16 -35.79 -0.13
C GLU A 117 -2.71 -36.18 -1.51
N ASN A 118 -1.88 -36.75 -2.39
CA ASN A 118 -2.24 -37.12 -3.76
C ASN A 118 -2.83 -35.96 -4.57
N ILE A 119 -2.33 -34.75 -4.33
CA ILE A 119 -2.67 -33.61 -5.17
C ILE A 119 -1.87 -33.73 -6.46
N THR A 120 -2.58 -33.75 -7.57
CA THR A 120 -1.99 -33.86 -8.91
C THR A 120 -2.20 -32.58 -9.70
N VAL A 121 -1.30 -32.33 -10.63
CA VAL A 121 -1.39 -31.30 -11.66
C VAL A 121 -1.52 -32.03 -12.99
N THR A 122 -2.61 -31.78 -13.72
CA THR A 122 -2.81 -32.37 -15.04
C THR A 122 -1.91 -31.73 -16.07
N ASP A 123 -1.71 -32.39 -17.21
CA ASP A 123 -0.87 -31.81 -18.27
C ASP A 123 -1.52 -30.57 -18.89
N GLU A 124 -2.85 -30.51 -18.92
CA GLU A 124 -3.60 -29.34 -19.39
C GLU A 124 -3.40 -28.14 -18.46
N GLU A 125 -3.46 -28.33 -17.14
CA GLU A 125 -3.21 -27.28 -16.15
C GLU A 125 -1.78 -26.76 -16.24
N LEU A 126 -0.82 -27.68 -16.37
CA LEU A 126 0.58 -27.32 -16.51
C LEU A 126 0.82 -26.55 -17.82
N GLN A 127 0.23 -26.99 -18.92
CA GLN A 127 0.40 -26.31 -20.21
C GLN A 127 -0.22 -24.93 -20.20
N ALA A 128 -1.39 -24.75 -19.60
CA ALA A 128 -2.04 -23.45 -19.46
C ALA A 128 -1.17 -22.45 -18.69
N GLU A 129 -0.53 -22.89 -17.59
CA GLU A 129 0.36 -22.04 -16.79
C GLU A 129 1.68 -21.75 -17.53
N VAL A 130 2.20 -22.71 -18.29
CA VAL A 130 3.36 -22.53 -19.17
C VAL A 130 3.06 -21.50 -20.27
N ASP A 131 1.89 -21.56 -20.88
CA ASP A 131 1.49 -20.60 -21.90
C ASP A 131 1.30 -19.18 -21.31
N GLU A 132 0.79 -19.10 -20.08
CA GLU A 132 0.69 -17.85 -19.34
C GLU A 132 2.09 -17.30 -19.00
N PHE A 133 3.01 -18.15 -18.57
CA PHE A 133 4.41 -17.77 -18.35
C PHE A 133 5.04 -17.19 -19.62
N ILE A 134 4.84 -17.84 -20.77
CA ILE A 134 5.33 -17.36 -22.07
C ILE A 134 4.72 -15.99 -22.39
N ARG A 135 3.41 -15.81 -22.25
CA ARG A 135 2.74 -14.52 -22.51
C ARG A 135 3.29 -13.38 -21.66
N ARG A 136 3.45 -13.59 -20.34
CA ARG A 136 4.01 -12.60 -19.41
C ARG A 136 5.44 -12.20 -19.73
N ASN A 137 6.20 -13.10 -20.37
CA ASN A 137 7.59 -12.89 -20.72
C ASN A 137 7.81 -12.48 -22.21
N GLY A 138 6.76 -11.97 -22.86
CA GLY A 138 6.85 -11.38 -24.19
C GLY A 138 6.40 -12.26 -25.35
N GLY A 139 5.79 -13.43 -25.06
CA GLY A 139 5.08 -14.27 -26.04
C GLY A 139 5.97 -15.12 -26.95
N ASP A 140 7.30 -14.94 -26.96
CA ASP A 140 8.23 -15.70 -27.79
C ASP A 140 8.97 -16.76 -26.97
N ARG A 141 8.50 -18.00 -27.05
CA ARG A 141 9.11 -19.14 -26.38
C ARG A 141 10.59 -19.32 -26.75
N ALA A 142 10.95 -19.21 -28.02
CA ALA A 142 12.32 -19.44 -28.46
C ALA A 142 13.28 -18.37 -27.89
N ARG A 143 12.81 -17.13 -27.78
CA ARG A 143 13.54 -16.06 -27.11
C ARG A 143 13.75 -16.34 -25.62
N ILE A 144 12.69 -16.77 -24.94
CA ILE A 144 12.73 -17.13 -23.51
C ILE A 144 13.73 -18.28 -23.29
N GLU A 145 13.66 -19.35 -24.11
CA GLU A 145 14.59 -20.47 -24.00
C GLU A 145 16.06 -20.05 -24.18
N ARG A 146 16.35 -19.15 -25.13
CA ARG A 146 17.72 -18.60 -25.30
C ARG A 146 18.16 -17.84 -24.06
N GLN A 147 17.28 -17.02 -23.47
CA GLN A 147 17.58 -16.27 -22.25
C GLN A 147 17.84 -17.18 -21.05
N LEU A 148 17.04 -18.22 -20.88
CA LEU A 148 17.20 -19.22 -19.83
C LEU A 148 18.53 -19.97 -19.98
N ARG A 149 18.86 -20.44 -21.18
CA ARG A 149 20.16 -21.11 -21.46
C ARG A 149 21.35 -20.20 -21.16
N ALA A 150 21.26 -18.90 -21.47
CA ALA A 150 22.30 -17.93 -21.12
C ALA A 150 22.50 -17.76 -19.60
N GLN A 151 21.50 -18.13 -18.82
CA GLN A 151 21.51 -18.14 -17.34
C GLN A 151 21.81 -19.53 -16.75
N GLY A 152 22.12 -20.53 -17.59
CA GLY A 152 22.36 -21.91 -17.16
C GLY A 152 21.08 -22.70 -16.81
N LEU A 153 19.89 -22.19 -17.18
CA LEU A 153 18.61 -22.83 -16.90
C LEU A 153 18.10 -23.62 -18.09
N THR A 154 17.41 -24.72 -17.81
CA THR A 154 16.73 -25.54 -18.83
C THR A 154 15.23 -25.28 -18.85
N TRP A 155 14.59 -25.53 -19.99
CA TRP A 155 13.15 -25.44 -20.10
C TRP A 155 12.44 -26.44 -19.18
N GLU A 156 13.01 -27.63 -19.01
CA GLU A 156 12.51 -28.68 -18.11
C GLU A 156 12.55 -28.24 -16.64
N ALA A 157 13.58 -27.49 -16.24
CA ALA A 157 13.69 -26.92 -14.89
C ALA A 157 12.57 -25.93 -14.64
N ILE A 158 12.31 -25.01 -15.58
CA ILE A 158 11.21 -24.05 -15.48
C ILE A 158 9.85 -24.76 -15.44
N ARG A 159 9.64 -25.75 -16.30
CA ARG A 159 8.38 -26.52 -16.32
C ARG A 159 8.16 -27.26 -15.00
N ARG A 160 9.21 -27.78 -14.37
CA ARG A 160 9.16 -28.42 -13.07
C ARG A 160 8.79 -27.41 -11.98
N GLU A 161 9.42 -26.26 -11.97
CA GLU A 161 9.14 -25.18 -11.03
C GLU A 161 7.67 -24.71 -11.14
N ILE A 162 7.17 -24.51 -12.35
CA ILE A 162 5.74 -24.17 -12.59
C ILE A 162 4.83 -25.26 -12.02
N LYS A 163 5.18 -26.55 -12.20
CA LYS A 163 4.42 -27.66 -11.64
C LYS A 163 4.41 -27.65 -10.11
N ASP A 164 5.55 -27.42 -9.49
CA ASP A 164 5.67 -27.35 -8.04
C ASP A 164 4.91 -26.15 -7.46
N GLN A 165 4.92 -25.00 -8.13
CA GLN A 165 4.09 -23.83 -7.78
C GLN A 165 2.59 -24.14 -7.90
N LEU A 166 2.16 -24.87 -8.91
CA LEU A 166 0.78 -25.32 -9.03
C LEU A 166 0.37 -26.27 -7.91
N LEU A 167 1.23 -27.23 -7.54
CA LEU A 167 1.02 -28.12 -6.39
C LEU A 167 0.85 -27.33 -5.09
N VAL A 168 1.75 -26.36 -4.83
CA VAL A 168 1.70 -25.48 -3.65
C VAL A 168 0.42 -24.66 -3.65
N ARG A 169 0.01 -24.09 -4.79
CA ARG A 169 -1.24 -23.34 -4.92
C ARG A 169 -2.47 -24.20 -4.59
N LYS A 170 -2.51 -25.42 -5.10
CA LYS A 170 -3.60 -26.36 -4.84
C LYS A 170 -3.69 -26.79 -3.38
N ILE A 171 -2.57 -27.16 -2.75
CA ILE A 171 -2.56 -27.58 -1.35
C ILE A 171 -2.93 -26.43 -0.42
N ARG A 172 -2.41 -25.22 -0.67
CA ARG A 172 -2.78 -24.01 0.08
C ARG A 172 -4.27 -23.72 -0.02
N GLY A 173 -4.84 -23.76 -1.22
CA GLY A 173 -6.28 -23.60 -1.44
C GLY A 173 -7.09 -24.63 -0.64
N ARG A 174 -6.68 -25.89 -0.65
CA ARG A 174 -7.36 -26.96 0.07
C ARG A 174 -7.27 -26.82 1.60
N ARG A 175 -6.10 -26.42 2.12
CA ARG A 175 -5.84 -26.34 3.57
C ARG A 175 -6.34 -25.04 4.20
N ILE A 176 -6.27 -23.93 3.48
CA ILE A 176 -6.49 -22.59 4.01
C ILE A 176 -7.88 -22.08 3.65
N SER A 177 -8.26 -22.06 2.36
CA SER A 177 -9.48 -21.37 1.90
C SER A 177 -10.78 -22.01 2.43
N ARG A 178 -10.80 -23.33 2.67
CA ARG A 178 -11.99 -24.04 3.19
C ARG A 178 -12.26 -23.81 4.67
N ARG A 179 -11.33 -23.22 5.43
CA ARG A 179 -11.39 -23.13 6.89
C ARG A 179 -11.31 -21.69 7.43
N ALA A 180 -11.05 -20.72 6.59
CA ALA A 180 -11.09 -19.32 6.99
C ALA A 180 -12.55 -18.86 7.05
N SER A 181 -13.19 -19.03 8.20
CA SER A 181 -14.51 -18.46 8.47
C SER A 181 -14.37 -17.19 9.27
N LEU A 182 -15.09 -16.17 8.88
CA LEU A 182 -15.18 -14.89 9.58
C LEU A 182 -16.60 -14.79 10.13
N THR A 183 -16.73 -14.51 11.43
CA THR A 183 -18.01 -14.23 12.06
C THR A 183 -18.37 -12.74 11.96
N GLU A 184 -19.66 -12.42 11.99
CA GLU A 184 -20.11 -11.03 11.99
C GLU A 184 -19.62 -10.29 13.25
N ALA A 185 -19.53 -10.98 14.39
CA ALA A 185 -19.01 -10.39 15.63
C ALA A 185 -17.54 -9.95 15.51
N GLU A 186 -16.68 -10.72 14.82
CA GLU A 186 -15.29 -10.34 14.55
C GLU A 186 -15.20 -9.14 13.61
N LEU A 187 -16.07 -9.12 12.59
CA LEU A 187 -16.16 -8.00 11.66
C LEU A 187 -16.61 -6.72 12.38
N ASP A 188 -17.64 -6.81 13.21
CA ASP A 188 -18.13 -5.68 13.99
C ASP A 188 -17.09 -5.17 14.99
N ALA A 189 -16.39 -6.07 15.67
CA ALA A 189 -15.27 -5.73 16.57
C ALA A 189 -14.15 -4.99 15.84
N TYR A 190 -13.78 -5.45 14.65
CA TYR A 190 -12.76 -4.79 13.82
C TYR A 190 -13.20 -3.39 13.41
N ILE A 191 -14.44 -3.22 12.95
CA ILE A 191 -14.99 -1.92 12.55
C ILE A 191 -15.02 -0.98 13.76
N ALA A 192 -15.48 -1.44 14.91
CA ALA A 192 -15.51 -0.65 16.15
C ALA A 192 -14.10 -0.19 16.55
N ALA A 193 -13.12 -1.08 16.54
CA ALA A 193 -11.72 -0.77 16.87
C ALA A 193 -11.07 0.22 15.90
N ASN A 194 -11.51 0.27 14.64
CA ASN A 194 -10.96 1.16 13.61
C ASN A 194 -11.86 2.36 13.30
N ARG A 195 -12.98 2.52 14.00
CA ARG A 195 -13.96 3.59 13.76
C ARG A 195 -13.32 4.98 13.69
N GLY A 196 -12.43 5.29 14.62
CA GLY A 196 -11.72 6.58 14.63
C GLY A 196 -10.88 6.85 13.37
N LYS A 197 -10.32 5.81 12.75
CA LYS A 197 -9.60 5.94 11.47
C LYS A 197 -10.55 6.26 10.31
N PHE A 198 -11.73 5.64 10.30
CA PHE A 198 -12.75 5.90 9.28
C PHE A 198 -13.33 7.30 9.43
N GLU A 199 -13.64 7.71 10.65
CA GLU A 199 -14.11 9.07 10.94
C GLU A 199 -13.04 10.12 10.63
N ALA A 200 -11.75 9.77 10.77
CA ALA A 200 -10.63 10.64 10.41
C ALA A 200 -10.51 10.90 8.90
N SER A 201 -11.13 10.07 8.06
CA SER A 201 -11.14 10.27 6.61
C SER A 201 -12.28 11.12 6.10
N LEU A 202 -13.23 11.46 6.96
CA LEU A 202 -14.37 12.31 6.61
C LEU A 202 -13.93 13.75 6.46
N LYS A 203 -14.44 14.40 5.43
CA LYS A 203 -14.21 15.81 5.17
C LYS A 203 -15.04 16.69 6.08
N TYR A 204 -14.60 17.91 6.25
CA TYR A 204 -15.32 18.96 6.94
C TYR A 204 -15.24 20.26 6.16
N HIS A 205 -16.28 21.08 6.30
CA HIS A 205 -16.44 22.34 5.59
C HIS A 205 -16.52 23.48 6.61
N PRO A 206 -15.40 24.18 6.90
CA PRO A 206 -15.39 25.30 7.83
C PRO A 206 -15.47 26.63 7.09
N ARG A 207 -15.97 27.64 7.80
CA ARG A 207 -15.78 29.04 7.48
C ARG A 207 -14.80 29.69 8.45
N HIS A 208 -14.15 30.75 8.03
CA HIS A 208 -13.04 31.37 8.74
C HIS A 208 -13.17 32.90 8.75
N ILE A 209 -12.86 33.50 9.91
CA ILE A 209 -12.63 34.92 10.06
C ILE A 209 -11.26 35.12 10.73
N ALA A 210 -10.44 35.96 10.14
CA ALA A 210 -9.18 36.39 10.75
C ALA A 210 -9.14 37.91 10.96
N VAL A 211 -8.83 38.31 12.18
CA VAL A 211 -8.57 39.69 12.53
C VAL A 211 -7.08 39.83 12.88
N LEU A 212 -6.34 40.59 12.05
CA LEU A 212 -4.90 40.72 12.20
C LEU A 212 -4.56 41.74 13.25
N ALA A 213 -3.49 41.49 14.00
CA ALA A 213 -2.84 42.49 14.86
C ALA A 213 -1.89 43.33 13.99
N ASP A 214 -2.33 44.51 13.59
CA ASP A 214 -1.56 45.40 12.72
C ASP A 214 -1.36 46.77 13.36
N PRO A 215 -0.10 47.21 13.52
CA PRO A 215 1.15 46.47 13.28
C PRO A 215 1.43 45.40 14.36
N PRO A 216 2.07 44.26 14.00
CA PRO A 216 2.17 43.06 14.87
C PRO A 216 3.15 43.21 16.05
N ASP A 217 4.02 44.22 16.00
CA ASP A 217 4.99 44.56 17.04
C ASP A 217 4.41 45.44 18.17
N GLN A 218 3.16 45.89 18.01
CA GLN A 218 2.51 46.77 19.00
C GLN A 218 1.50 45.98 19.86
N PRO A 219 1.67 45.95 21.20
CA PRO A 219 0.70 45.27 22.09
C PRO A 219 -0.74 45.82 21.97
N ALA A 220 -0.89 47.12 21.70
CA ALA A 220 -2.20 47.75 21.50
C ALA A 220 -2.93 47.21 20.25
N ALA A 221 -2.21 46.78 19.20
CA ALA A 221 -2.83 46.17 18.02
C ALA A 221 -3.42 44.79 18.33
N TRP A 222 -2.73 44.00 19.14
CA TRP A 222 -3.22 42.71 19.63
C TRP A 222 -4.46 42.85 20.50
N GLU A 223 -4.50 43.85 21.35
CA GLU A 223 -5.70 44.07 22.19
C GLU A 223 -6.89 44.53 21.36
N ARG A 224 -6.69 45.42 20.35
CA ARG A 224 -7.77 45.78 19.39
C ARG A 224 -8.28 44.54 18.63
N ALA A 225 -7.38 43.74 18.08
CA ALA A 225 -7.75 42.55 17.36
C ALA A 225 -8.52 41.55 18.25
N ARG A 226 -8.12 41.40 19.51
CA ARG A 226 -8.82 40.59 20.50
C ARG A 226 -10.22 41.08 20.77
N GLN A 227 -10.38 42.37 20.98
CA GLN A 227 -11.69 42.99 21.24
C GLN A 227 -12.61 42.87 20.01
N GLU A 228 -12.08 43.07 18.82
CA GLU A 228 -12.84 42.95 17.57
C GLU A 228 -13.31 41.53 17.33
N ILE A 229 -12.42 40.53 17.46
CA ILE A 229 -12.79 39.13 17.26
C ILE A 229 -13.81 38.63 18.29
N GLU A 230 -13.74 39.08 19.56
CA GLU A 230 -14.75 38.76 20.57
C GLU A 230 -16.10 39.43 20.25
N THR A 231 -16.09 40.67 19.75
CA THR A 231 -17.32 41.33 19.30
C THR A 231 -17.97 40.56 18.15
N ILE A 232 -17.20 40.10 17.19
CA ILE A 232 -17.67 39.27 16.08
C ILE A 232 -18.26 37.96 16.61
N ARG A 233 -17.59 37.33 17.56
CA ARG A 233 -18.06 36.12 18.20
C ARG A 233 -19.40 36.28 18.92
N VAL A 234 -19.60 37.37 19.63
CA VAL A 234 -20.89 37.68 20.27
C VAL A 234 -21.99 37.79 19.23
N ARG A 235 -21.76 38.57 18.15
CA ARG A 235 -22.74 38.73 17.06
C ARG A 235 -23.10 37.39 16.41
N LEU A 236 -22.11 36.48 16.18
CA LEU A 236 -22.36 35.17 15.67
C LEU A 236 -23.25 34.33 16.60
N ARG A 237 -23.03 34.43 17.91
CA ARG A 237 -23.89 33.78 18.92
C ARG A 237 -25.29 34.33 18.97
N GLU A 238 -25.48 35.60 18.63
CA GLU A 238 -26.74 36.27 18.50
C GLU A 238 -27.47 35.94 17.18
N GLY A 239 -26.82 35.15 16.30
CA GLY A 239 -27.41 34.68 15.04
C GLY A 239 -27.04 35.47 13.82
N ALA A 240 -26.03 36.35 13.90
CA ALA A 240 -25.51 37.02 12.71
C ALA A 240 -24.87 36.04 11.74
N ASP A 241 -24.94 36.34 10.45
CA ASP A 241 -24.32 35.53 9.39
C ASP A 241 -22.78 35.69 9.39
N LEU A 242 -22.07 34.57 9.51
CA LEU A 242 -20.62 34.59 9.45
C LEU A 242 -20.10 35.08 8.11
N ALA A 243 -20.76 34.73 7.00
CA ALA A 243 -20.31 35.16 5.68
C ALA A 243 -20.35 36.69 5.51
N GLU A 244 -21.34 37.35 6.09
CA GLU A 244 -21.43 38.80 6.09
C GLU A 244 -20.33 39.41 6.96
N LEU A 245 -20.14 38.86 8.17
CA LEU A 245 -19.09 39.36 9.09
C LEU A 245 -17.69 39.10 8.54
N ALA A 246 -17.46 38.01 7.84
CA ALA A 246 -16.20 37.71 7.17
C ALA A 246 -15.88 38.75 6.08
N ARG A 247 -16.87 39.08 5.25
CA ARG A 247 -16.68 40.13 4.22
C ARG A 247 -16.37 41.50 4.79
N LEU A 248 -16.92 41.82 5.96
CA LEU A 248 -16.76 43.12 6.61
C LEU A 248 -15.46 43.23 7.42
N HIS A 249 -15.09 42.18 8.14
CA HIS A 249 -14.08 42.22 9.17
C HIS A 249 -12.85 41.36 8.90
N SER A 250 -12.98 40.28 8.11
CA SER A 250 -11.89 39.33 7.88
C SER A 250 -10.78 39.91 7.01
N LYS A 251 -9.56 39.67 7.36
CA LYS A 251 -8.35 39.99 6.58
C LYS A 251 -7.74 38.76 5.93
N ASP A 252 -8.44 37.61 6.00
CA ASP A 252 -8.05 36.37 5.32
C ASP A 252 -8.38 36.37 3.84
N GLY A 253 -7.67 35.59 3.05
CA GLY A 253 -7.92 35.45 1.61
C GLY A 253 -9.32 34.96 1.26
N SER A 254 -9.98 34.23 2.17
CA SER A 254 -11.36 33.75 2.00
C SER A 254 -12.44 34.81 2.30
N ALA A 255 -12.06 36.00 2.77
CA ALA A 255 -13.00 37.06 3.18
C ALA A 255 -14.04 37.41 2.10
N ALA A 256 -13.59 37.56 0.85
CA ALA A 256 -14.47 37.88 -0.28
C ALA A 256 -15.51 36.76 -0.55
N ALA A 257 -15.16 35.50 -0.29
CA ALA A 257 -16.02 34.34 -0.36
C ALA A 257 -16.87 34.14 0.94
N GLY A 258 -16.87 35.14 1.85
CA GLY A 258 -17.58 35.00 3.13
C GLY A 258 -16.90 34.02 4.11
N GLY A 259 -15.58 33.95 4.05
CA GLY A 259 -14.81 33.06 4.90
C GLY A 259 -14.84 31.60 4.52
N ASP A 260 -15.44 31.23 3.41
CA ASP A 260 -15.59 29.85 2.96
C ASP A 260 -14.21 29.24 2.60
N LEU A 261 -13.84 28.13 3.27
CA LEU A 261 -12.61 27.40 3.00
C LEU A 261 -12.83 26.16 2.12
N GLY A 262 -14.09 25.85 1.75
CA GLY A 262 -14.44 24.65 1.03
C GLY A 262 -14.32 23.38 1.89
N TRP A 263 -14.46 22.24 1.21
CA TRP A 263 -14.31 20.93 1.83
C TRP A 263 -12.83 20.56 2.05
N LEU A 264 -12.46 20.38 3.30
CA LEU A 264 -11.10 20.07 3.73
C LEU A 264 -10.98 18.62 4.20
N ASN A 265 -9.85 17.99 3.92
CA ASN A 265 -9.45 16.75 4.56
C ASN A 265 -8.72 17.06 5.87
N ARG A 266 -8.66 16.08 6.78
CA ARG A 266 -7.82 16.22 7.97
C ARG A 266 -6.35 16.36 7.60
N GLY A 267 -5.65 17.24 8.33
CA GLY A 267 -4.25 17.59 8.09
C GLY A 267 -4.03 18.73 7.10
N GLU A 268 -5.07 19.29 6.48
CA GLU A 268 -4.95 20.46 5.58
C GLU A 268 -4.85 21.78 6.33
N LEU A 269 -5.34 21.84 7.58
CA LEU A 269 -5.15 22.99 8.46
C LEU A 269 -4.10 22.69 9.53
N GLN A 270 -3.55 23.78 10.10
CA GLN A 270 -2.65 23.63 11.25
C GLN A 270 -3.36 22.92 12.40
N PRO A 271 -2.69 21.98 13.11
CA PRO A 271 -3.32 21.12 14.11
C PRO A 271 -4.14 21.89 15.17
N ARG A 272 -3.64 23.04 15.63
CA ARG A 272 -4.33 23.89 16.63
C ARG A 272 -5.70 24.43 16.19
N PHE A 273 -5.84 24.70 14.88
CA PHE A 273 -7.12 25.12 14.29
C PHE A 273 -8.02 23.92 14.07
N GLU A 274 -7.49 22.89 13.46
CA GLU A 274 -8.23 21.68 13.11
C GLU A 274 -8.83 21.00 14.34
N GLU A 275 -8.06 20.81 15.41
CA GLU A 275 -8.57 20.22 16.65
C GLU A 275 -9.73 21.02 17.26
N SER A 276 -9.70 22.35 17.14
CA SER A 276 -10.77 23.20 17.65
C SER A 276 -12.00 23.11 16.78
N ILE A 277 -11.85 23.06 15.46
CA ILE A 277 -12.96 22.94 14.50
C ILE A 277 -13.65 21.58 14.60
N LEU A 278 -12.88 20.50 14.74
CA LEU A 278 -13.41 19.15 14.79
C LEU A 278 -14.25 18.85 16.04
N ARG A 279 -14.15 19.68 17.08
CA ARG A 279 -15.00 19.60 18.29
C ARG A 279 -16.37 20.26 18.12
N LEU A 280 -16.53 21.07 17.07
CA LEU A 280 -17.77 21.81 16.82
C LEU A 280 -18.87 20.92 16.23
N GLY A 281 -20.10 21.17 16.63
CA GLY A 281 -21.28 20.76 15.89
C GLY A 281 -21.54 21.69 14.68
N LYS A 282 -22.47 21.30 13.80
CA LYS A 282 -22.89 22.11 12.66
C LYS A 282 -23.42 23.47 13.13
N GLY A 283 -22.89 24.54 12.56
CA GLY A 283 -23.23 25.93 12.90
C GLY A 283 -22.51 26.49 14.14
N GLU A 284 -21.80 25.65 14.90
CA GLU A 284 -21.07 26.13 16.08
C GLU A 284 -19.79 26.87 15.70
N VAL A 285 -19.37 27.79 16.57
CA VAL A 285 -18.20 28.68 16.38
C VAL A 285 -17.18 28.44 17.49
N THR A 286 -15.90 28.43 17.14
CA THR A 286 -14.79 28.27 18.10
C THR A 286 -14.74 29.44 19.09
N ALA A 287 -13.98 29.27 20.17
CA ALA A 287 -13.40 30.39 20.86
C ALA A 287 -12.36 31.09 19.93
N PRO A 288 -12.03 32.36 20.13
CA PRO A 288 -10.94 33.02 19.41
C PRO A 288 -9.62 32.28 19.59
N ILE A 289 -8.99 31.91 18.49
CA ILE A 289 -7.72 31.19 18.49
C ILE A 289 -6.64 32.15 18.08
N LYS A 290 -5.66 32.37 18.96
CA LYS A 290 -4.52 33.24 18.69
C LYS A 290 -3.50 32.54 17.76
N SER A 291 -3.00 33.28 16.78
CA SER A 291 -1.89 32.87 15.91
C SER A 291 -0.71 33.83 16.04
N GLU A 292 0.25 33.74 15.16
CA GLU A 292 1.39 34.66 15.09
C GLU A 292 1.01 36.00 14.44
N VAL A 293 -0.12 36.08 13.75
CA VAL A 293 -0.55 37.24 12.97
C VAL A 293 -1.81 37.89 13.50
N GLY A 294 -2.54 37.23 14.41
CA GLY A 294 -3.81 37.78 14.92
C GLY A 294 -4.69 36.71 15.59
N TYR A 295 -5.99 36.95 15.55
CA TYR A 295 -7.01 36.08 16.11
C TYR A 295 -7.91 35.52 15.02
N HIS A 296 -8.34 34.26 15.21
CA HIS A 296 -9.11 33.50 14.25
C HIS A 296 -10.37 32.96 14.90
N LEU A 297 -11.48 32.95 14.15
CA LEU A 297 -12.71 32.24 14.45
C LEU A 297 -13.02 31.29 13.31
N PHE A 298 -13.47 30.11 13.65
CA PHE A 298 -13.96 29.12 12.70
C PHE A 298 -15.39 28.71 13.06
N GLN A 299 -16.21 28.50 12.05
CA GLN A 299 -17.53 27.88 12.18
C GLN A 299 -17.55 26.58 11.41
N MET A 300 -18.10 25.54 11.99
CA MET A 300 -18.40 24.31 11.27
C MET A 300 -19.65 24.51 10.43
N GLU A 301 -19.53 24.62 9.11
CA GLU A 301 -20.69 24.75 8.25
C GLU A 301 -21.32 23.38 7.99
N GLU A 302 -20.48 22.41 7.62
CA GLU A 302 -20.91 21.07 7.32
C GLU A 302 -19.82 20.05 7.63
N ARG A 303 -20.23 18.83 7.94
CA ARG A 303 -19.33 17.69 8.11
C ARG A 303 -19.89 16.52 7.33
N GLU A 304 -19.01 15.81 6.65
CA GLU A 304 -19.35 14.55 6.02
C GLU A 304 -19.69 13.51 7.10
N GLU A 305 -20.78 12.80 6.92
CA GLU A 305 -21.22 11.73 7.82
C GLU A 305 -21.04 10.38 7.15
N LEU A 306 -20.82 9.34 7.96
CA LEU A 306 -20.75 7.96 7.48
C LEU A 306 -22.13 7.54 6.95
N THR A 307 -22.28 7.53 5.63
CA THR A 307 -23.51 7.03 4.99
C THR A 307 -23.59 5.50 5.10
N ALA A 308 -24.80 4.97 4.93
CA ALA A 308 -25.00 3.51 4.90
C ALA A 308 -24.20 2.83 3.79
N GLU A 309 -24.02 3.50 2.65
CA GLU A 309 -23.21 3.00 1.54
C GLU A 309 -21.72 2.96 1.89
N MET A 310 -21.21 4.02 2.52
CA MET A 310 -19.81 4.04 3.01
C MET A 310 -19.59 2.95 4.05
N LEU A 311 -20.51 2.76 4.97
CA LEU A 311 -20.42 1.68 5.97
C LEU A 311 -20.43 0.30 5.30
N ALA A 312 -21.26 0.08 4.29
CA ALA A 312 -21.27 -1.19 3.55
C ALA A 312 -19.94 -1.45 2.84
N GLN A 313 -19.36 -0.42 2.22
CA GLN A 313 -18.03 -0.53 1.58
C GLN A 313 -16.93 -0.82 2.61
N LEU A 314 -16.95 -0.14 3.75
CA LEU A 314 -16.00 -0.38 4.85
C LEU A 314 -16.14 -1.80 5.41
N ARG A 315 -17.38 -2.31 5.58
CA ARG A 315 -17.60 -3.70 5.99
C ARG A 315 -17.02 -4.70 5.00
N GLN A 316 -17.19 -4.45 3.70
CA GLN A 316 -16.60 -5.33 2.68
C GLN A 316 -15.06 -5.30 2.71
N GLN A 317 -14.45 -4.13 2.79
CA GLN A 317 -13.00 -3.99 2.90
C GLN A 317 -12.45 -4.65 4.18
N ALA A 318 -13.11 -4.42 5.32
CA ALA A 318 -12.75 -5.05 6.59
C ALA A 318 -12.85 -6.57 6.51
N ARG A 319 -13.90 -7.10 5.85
CA ARG A 319 -14.08 -8.54 5.61
C ARG A 319 -12.93 -9.12 4.81
N ASP A 320 -12.55 -8.47 3.71
CA ASP A 320 -11.47 -8.93 2.84
C ASP A 320 -10.12 -8.95 3.59
N ILE A 321 -9.85 -7.90 4.37
CA ILE A 321 -8.63 -7.81 5.21
C ILE A 321 -8.61 -8.92 6.26
N LEU A 322 -9.69 -9.11 7.01
CA LEU A 322 -9.76 -10.11 8.07
C LEU A 322 -9.67 -11.54 7.51
N LEU A 323 -10.31 -11.81 6.38
CA LEU A 323 -10.18 -13.10 5.70
C LEU A 323 -8.75 -13.36 5.25
N GLN A 324 -8.07 -12.34 4.72
CA GLN A 324 -6.67 -12.44 4.33
C GLN A 324 -5.75 -12.66 5.54
N GLN A 325 -5.95 -11.93 6.65
CA GLN A 325 -5.19 -12.13 7.89
C GLN A 325 -5.38 -13.54 8.44
N LYS A 326 -6.62 -14.01 8.57
CA LYS A 326 -6.91 -15.38 9.01
C LYS A 326 -6.34 -16.44 8.08
N ALA A 327 -6.36 -16.20 6.77
CA ALA A 327 -5.74 -17.10 5.80
C ALA A 327 -4.22 -17.15 5.99
N GLN A 328 -3.58 -16.02 6.27
CA GLN A 328 -2.14 -15.94 6.55
C GLN A 328 -1.78 -16.65 7.88
N GLU A 329 -2.50 -16.36 8.96
CA GLU A 329 -2.30 -17.03 10.25
C GLU A 329 -2.37 -18.56 10.11
N ARG A 330 -3.40 -19.06 9.44
CA ARG A 330 -3.55 -20.50 9.19
C ARG A 330 -2.47 -21.06 8.28
N PHE A 331 -1.98 -20.27 7.36
CA PHE A 331 -0.85 -20.67 6.52
C PHE A 331 0.41 -20.83 7.37
N ASP A 332 0.70 -19.87 8.23
CA ASP A 332 1.88 -19.88 9.10
C ASP A 332 1.82 -21.06 10.08
N GLU A 333 0.67 -21.27 10.74
CA GLU A 333 0.42 -22.42 11.60
C GLU A 333 0.65 -23.77 10.88
N TRP A 334 0.16 -23.87 9.65
CA TRP A 334 0.33 -25.07 8.85
C TRP A 334 1.79 -25.30 8.43
N VAL A 335 2.50 -24.27 8.02
CA VAL A 335 3.94 -24.38 7.68
C VAL A 335 4.73 -24.78 8.92
N ASP A 336 4.45 -24.21 10.09
CA ASP A 336 5.06 -24.59 11.35
C ASP A 336 4.77 -26.05 11.70
N GLU A 337 3.57 -26.54 11.44
CA GLU A 337 3.24 -27.97 11.62
C GLU A 337 4.06 -28.84 10.68
N LEU A 338 4.22 -28.47 9.41
CA LEU A 338 5.07 -29.19 8.46
C LEU A 338 6.53 -29.23 8.94
N ARG A 339 7.07 -28.12 9.41
CA ARG A 339 8.43 -28.04 9.94
C ARG A 339 8.65 -28.94 11.16
N ARG A 340 7.69 -28.95 12.10
CA ARG A 340 7.77 -29.83 13.30
C ARG A 340 7.80 -31.33 12.98
N ARG A 341 7.22 -31.74 11.87
CA ARG A 341 7.17 -33.16 11.43
C ARG A 341 8.34 -33.55 10.55
N ALA A 342 9.09 -32.61 10.02
CA ALA A 342 10.15 -32.84 9.06
C ALA A 342 11.51 -32.99 9.69
N LEU A 343 12.36 -33.79 9.05
CA LEU A 343 13.79 -33.80 9.32
C LEU A 343 14.47 -32.74 8.47
N ILE A 344 14.93 -31.66 9.10
CA ILE A 344 15.58 -30.53 8.43
C ILE A 344 17.01 -30.44 8.96
N ALA A 345 18.01 -30.61 8.08
CA ALA A 345 19.41 -30.41 8.39
C ALA A 345 19.99 -29.28 7.52
N VAL A 346 20.36 -28.17 8.14
CA VAL A 346 20.99 -27.02 7.49
C VAL A 346 22.51 -27.15 7.57
N ARG A 347 23.21 -26.85 6.46
CA ARG A 347 24.66 -26.95 6.29
C ARG A 347 25.24 -25.70 5.60
N LEU A 348 24.76 -24.51 5.97
CA LEU A 348 25.27 -23.22 5.48
C LEU A 348 26.73 -22.99 5.87
#